data_389efae0a969726964b3d7eda139fa03
#
_entry.id   389efae0a969726964b3d7eda139fa03
#
_cell.length_a   1.000
_cell.length_b   1.000
_cell.length_c   1.000
_cell.angle_alpha   90.00
_cell.angle_beta   90.00
_cell.angle_gamma   90.00
#
_symmetry.space_group_name_H-M   'P 1'
#
loop_
_entity.id
_entity.type
_entity.pdbx_description
1 polymer ?
#
loop_
_entity_poly.entity_id
_entity_poly.type
_entity_poly.pdbx_seq_one_letter_code
_entity_poly.pdbx_strand_id
1 'polypeptide(L)'
;MSTLLGPRDENGIPVPMTVDESIASMKASLLKKIKRSAYVYRVDCGGCNGCEIEIFATLSPLFDAERFGIKVVPSPRHADILLFTGAVTRAMRSPALRAWQSAPDPKICISYGACGNSGGIFHDLYCVWGGTDKIVPVDVYIPGCPPTPAAKLYGFAMALGLLEQKIHA
;
A
#
# COMPACT_ATOMS: atom_id res chain seq x y z
N MET A 1 -10.39 6.99 24.27
CA MET A 1 -9.87 8.15 23.53
C MET A 1 -9.33 7.66 22.20
N SER A 2 -9.98 8.00 21.11
CA SER A 2 -9.42 7.77 19.77
C SER A 2 -8.19 8.65 19.62
N THR A 3 -7.01 8.05 19.76
CA THR A 3 -5.78 8.80 19.59
C THR A 3 -5.58 9.08 18.10
N LEU A 4 -5.38 10.33 17.74
CA LEU A 4 -5.02 10.79 16.39
C LEU A 4 -3.79 10.04 15.80
N LEU A 5 -3.11 9.23 16.60
CA LEU A 5 -1.86 8.56 16.31
C LEU A 5 -2.00 7.04 16.08
N GLY A 6 -3.22 6.50 16.08
CA GLY A 6 -3.49 5.07 15.97
C GLY A 6 -3.28 4.28 17.27
N PRO A 7 -3.52 2.95 17.24
CA PRO A 7 -3.41 2.11 18.42
C PRO A 7 -1.98 2.04 18.94
N ARG A 8 -1.85 1.93 20.25
CA ARG A 8 -0.56 1.79 20.96
C ARG A 8 -0.65 0.67 21.95
N ASP A 9 0.47 0.00 22.20
CA ASP A 9 0.60 -0.99 23.29
C ASP A 9 0.68 -0.33 24.67
N GLU A 10 0.81 -1.14 25.71
CA GLU A 10 0.91 -0.70 27.12
C GLU A 10 2.11 0.23 27.37
N ASN A 11 3.16 0.12 26.55
CA ASN A 11 4.38 0.93 26.62
C ASN A 11 4.27 2.21 25.76
N GLY A 12 3.12 2.47 25.15
CA GLY A 12 2.91 3.62 24.29
C GLY A 12 3.55 3.45 22.90
N ILE A 13 4.03 2.26 22.54
CA ILE A 13 4.62 1.94 21.24
C ILE A 13 3.47 1.73 20.25
N PRO A 14 3.51 2.36 19.06
CA PRO A 14 2.50 2.15 18.04
C PRO A 14 2.49 0.68 17.57
N VAL A 15 1.30 0.08 17.58
CA VAL A 15 1.09 -1.27 17.04
C VAL A 15 0.44 -1.21 15.67
N PRO A 16 0.70 -2.21 14.78
CA PRO A 16 0.01 -2.31 13.51
C PRO A 16 -1.51 -2.43 13.70
N MET A 17 -2.27 -1.85 12.78
CA MET A 17 -3.71 -2.08 12.73
C MET A 17 -3.98 -3.50 12.23
N THR A 18 -4.89 -4.19 12.87
CA THR A 18 -5.34 -5.53 12.45
C THR A 18 -6.60 -5.44 11.61
N VAL A 19 -6.84 -6.43 10.79
CA VAL A 19 -8.05 -6.57 9.96
C VAL A 19 -8.88 -7.70 10.54
N ASP A 20 -10.19 -7.44 10.74
CA ASP A 20 -11.12 -8.47 11.20
C ASP A 20 -11.26 -9.60 10.17
N GLU A 21 -11.46 -10.83 10.62
CA GLU A 21 -11.61 -12.01 9.76
C GLU A 21 -12.78 -11.86 8.77
N SER A 22 -13.86 -11.20 9.17
CA SER A 22 -15.00 -10.91 8.30
C SER A 22 -14.61 -10.00 7.13
N ILE A 23 -13.80 -8.97 7.38
CA ILE A 23 -13.28 -8.06 6.35
C ILE A 23 -12.30 -8.80 5.44
N ALA A 24 -11.46 -9.67 5.98
CA ALA A 24 -10.53 -10.49 5.20
C ALA A 24 -11.27 -11.42 4.22
N SER A 25 -12.35 -12.08 4.67
CA SER A 25 -13.18 -12.95 3.82
C SER A 25 -13.92 -12.17 2.73
N MET A 26 -14.49 -11.00 3.07
CA MET A 26 -15.10 -10.10 2.09
C MET A 26 -14.10 -9.61 1.05
N LYS A 27 -12.89 -9.26 1.48
CA LYS A 27 -11.79 -8.83 0.63
C LYS A 27 -11.42 -9.92 -0.39
N ALA A 28 -11.25 -11.16 0.07
CA ALA A 28 -10.96 -12.29 -0.82
C ALA A 28 -12.09 -12.56 -1.82
N SER A 29 -13.35 -12.40 -1.41
CA SER A 29 -14.52 -12.55 -2.28
C SER A 29 -14.60 -11.42 -3.32
N LEU A 30 -14.32 -10.19 -2.91
CA LEU A 30 -14.35 -9.02 -3.79
C LEU A 30 -13.29 -9.13 -4.89
N LEU A 31 -12.07 -9.57 -4.55
CA LEU A 31 -10.99 -9.77 -5.50
C LEU A 31 -11.36 -10.75 -6.62
N LYS A 32 -12.13 -11.79 -6.31
CA LYS A 32 -12.63 -12.74 -7.32
C LYS A 32 -13.76 -12.17 -8.18
N LYS A 33 -14.47 -11.16 -7.69
CA LYS A 33 -15.67 -10.61 -8.32
C LYS A 33 -15.47 -9.26 -9.00
N ILE A 34 -14.36 -8.55 -8.76
CA ILE A 34 -14.10 -7.26 -9.38
C ILE A 34 -13.90 -7.46 -10.88
N LYS A 35 -14.94 -7.12 -11.65
CA LYS A 35 -14.93 -7.05 -13.12
C LYS A 35 -14.83 -5.60 -13.62
N ARG A 36 -14.44 -4.66 -12.77
CA ARG A 36 -14.27 -3.24 -13.07
C ARG A 36 -12.83 -2.80 -12.82
N SER A 37 -12.49 -1.62 -13.27
CA SER A 37 -11.18 -1.00 -12.96
C SER A 37 -10.98 -0.89 -11.44
N ALA A 38 -9.77 -1.20 -10.99
CA ALA A 38 -9.37 -1.01 -9.61
C ALA A 38 -8.88 0.43 -9.40
N TYR A 39 -9.42 1.08 -8.40
CA TYR A 39 -9.06 2.44 -8.04
C TYR A 39 -7.92 2.43 -7.02
N VAL A 40 -6.83 3.11 -7.38
CA VAL A 40 -5.60 3.16 -6.59
C VAL A 40 -5.37 4.56 -6.05
N TYR A 41 -5.16 4.66 -4.75
CA TYR A 41 -4.72 5.89 -4.10
C TYR A 41 -3.31 5.71 -3.54
N ARG A 42 -2.41 6.63 -3.88
CA ARG A 42 -1.05 6.64 -3.37
C ARG A 42 -0.98 7.35 -2.02
N VAL A 43 -0.37 6.70 -1.04
CA VAL A 43 -0.08 7.26 0.28
C VAL A 43 1.43 7.46 0.41
N ASP A 44 1.87 8.71 0.45
CA ASP A 44 3.27 9.05 0.67
C ASP A 44 3.58 9.04 2.16
N CYS A 45 4.55 8.22 2.57
CA CYS A 45 4.98 8.10 3.96
C CYS A 45 6.33 8.79 4.23
N GLY A 46 6.83 9.57 3.27
CA GLY A 46 8.11 10.26 3.35
C GLY A 46 9.18 9.57 2.53
N GLY A 47 9.05 9.65 1.22
CA GLY A 47 9.99 9.08 0.25
C GLY A 47 10.96 10.09 -0.36
N CYS A 48 11.87 9.58 -1.16
CA CYS A 48 12.84 10.37 -1.94
C CYS A 48 12.35 10.74 -3.36
N ASN A 49 11.06 10.52 -3.66
CA ASN A 49 10.41 10.65 -4.98
C ASN A 49 10.84 9.64 -6.06
N GLY A 50 11.77 8.74 -5.81
CA GLY A 50 12.15 7.71 -6.78
C GLY A 50 10.98 6.79 -7.13
N CYS A 51 10.25 6.33 -6.12
CA CYS A 51 9.05 5.51 -6.30
C CYS A 51 7.95 6.26 -7.06
N GLU A 52 7.77 7.54 -6.78
CA GLU A 52 6.77 8.40 -7.41
C GLU A 52 7.02 8.57 -8.91
N ILE A 53 8.27 8.79 -9.30
CA ILE A 53 8.66 8.90 -10.71
C ILE A 53 8.32 7.61 -11.46
N GLU A 54 8.63 6.46 -10.88
CA GLU A 54 8.29 5.16 -11.49
C GLU A 54 6.77 4.88 -11.50
N ILE A 55 6.03 5.40 -10.52
CA ILE A 55 4.57 5.34 -10.52
C ILE A 55 4.02 6.14 -11.71
N PHE A 56 4.50 7.37 -11.94
CA PHE A 56 4.10 8.17 -13.08
C PHE A 56 4.53 7.55 -14.41
N ALA A 57 5.74 6.97 -14.48
CA ALA A 57 6.18 6.24 -15.66
C ALA A 57 5.23 5.08 -16.00
N THR A 58 4.72 4.37 -15.00
CA THR A 58 3.75 3.27 -15.19
C THR A 58 2.42 3.76 -15.79
N LEU A 59 2.02 4.99 -15.50
CA LEU A 59 0.80 5.62 -16.04
C LEU A 59 1.02 6.24 -17.42
N SER A 60 2.28 6.36 -17.87
CA SER A 60 2.61 6.89 -19.19
C SER A 60 2.09 5.97 -20.30
N PRO A 61 1.89 6.47 -21.53
CA PRO A 61 1.43 5.66 -22.66
C PRO A 61 2.34 4.47 -23.00
N LEU A 62 3.61 4.49 -22.54
CA LEU A 62 4.54 3.39 -22.78
C LEU A 62 4.14 2.10 -22.04
N PHE A 63 3.75 2.24 -20.76
CA PHE A 63 3.34 1.10 -19.91
C PHE A 63 1.83 0.98 -19.79
N ASP A 64 1.12 2.11 -19.87
CA ASP A 64 -0.33 2.22 -19.92
C ASP A 64 -1.05 1.34 -18.90
N ALA A 65 -0.83 1.62 -17.62
CA ALA A 65 -1.44 0.87 -16.53
C ALA A 65 -2.98 0.89 -16.58
N GLU A 66 -3.58 1.91 -17.19
CA GLU A 66 -5.04 2.02 -17.29
C GLU A 66 -5.65 0.92 -18.19
N ARG A 67 -4.94 0.45 -19.21
CA ARG A 67 -5.41 -0.69 -20.05
C ARG A 67 -5.54 -2.00 -19.26
N PHE A 68 -4.82 -2.11 -18.15
CA PHE A 68 -4.92 -3.26 -17.23
C PHE A 68 -6.00 -3.06 -16.15
N GLY A 69 -6.81 -2.00 -16.27
CA GLY A 69 -7.86 -1.71 -15.33
C GLY A 69 -7.39 -1.06 -14.04
N ILE A 70 -6.23 -0.41 -14.03
CA ILE A 70 -5.69 0.30 -12.87
C ILE A 70 -5.93 1.81 -13.08
N LYS A 71 -6.70 2.43 -12.19
CA LYS A 71 -7.01 3.86 -12.29
C LYS A 71 -6.63 4.60 -11.00
N VAL A 72 -5.88 5.68 -11.14
CA VAL A 72 -5.50 6.52 -9.99
C VAL A 72 -6.64 7.44 -9.60
N VAL A 73 -6.89 7.56 -8.32
CA VAL A 73 -7.92 8.44 -7.74
C VAL A 73 -7.30 9.45 -6.77
N PRO A 74 -7.88 10.64 -6.66
CA PRO A 74 -7.32 11.73 -5.85
C PRO A 74 -7.66 11.63 -4.36
N SER A 75 -8.47 10.66 -3.95
CA SER A 75 -8.92 10.53 -2.56
C SER A 75 -8.91 9.08 -2.11
N PRO A 76 -8.46 8.79 -0.87
CA PRO A 76 -8.50 7.43 -0.32
C PRO A 76 -9.93 6.88 -0.19
N ARG A 77 -10.93 7.75 -0.10
CA ARG A 77 -12.35 7.35 0.02
C ARG A 77 -12.91 6.68 -1.23
N HIS A 78 -12.24 6.84 -2.37
CA HIS A 78 -12.63 6.22 -3.64
C HIS A 78 -11.72 5.05 -4.01
N ALA A 79 -10.75 4.73 -3.16
CA ALA A 79 -9.74 3.72 -3.47
C ALA A 79 -10.16 2.32 -3.04
N ASP A 80 -9.91 1.35 -3.90
CA ASP A 80 -9.95 -0.09 -3.59
C ASP A 80 -8.56 -0.56 -3.11
N ILE A 81 -7.51 0.12 -3.58
CA ILE A 81 -6.13 -0.21 -3.28
C ILE A 81 -5.41 1.03 -2.73
N LEU A 82 -4.77 0.88 -1.59
CA LEU A 82 -3.86 1.88 -1.03
C LEU A 82 -2.42 1.47 -1.34
N LEU A 83 -1.71 2.31 -2.08
CA LEU A 83 -0.32 2.11 -2.45
C LEU A 83 0.58 2.98 -1.56
N PHE A 84 1.21 2.37 -0.57
CA PHE A 84 2.10 3.05 0.36
C PHE A 84 3.52 3.12 -0.20
N THR A 85 4.08 4.33 -0.25
CA THR A 85 5.44 4.60 -0.71
C THR A 85 6.26 5.30 0.37
N GLY A 86 7.57 5.16 0.31
CA GLY A 86 8.50 5.81 1.23
C GLY A 86 8.61 5.12 2.59
N ALA A 87 9.66 5.44 3.32
CA ALA A 87 9.84 5.00 4.70
C ALA A 87 8.84 5.74 5.59
N VAL A 88 8.22 5.04 6.53
CA VAL A 88 7.24 5.68 7.42
C VAL A 88 7.95 6.63 8.35
N THR A 89 7.92 7.92 8.03
CA THR A 89 8.46 8.95 8.90
C THR A 89 7.52 9.24 10.06
N ARG A 90 8.05 9.76 11.16
CA ARG A 90 7.25 10.16 12.33
C ARG A 90 6.19 11.20 11.97
N ALA A 91 6.52 12.14 11.08
CA ALA A 91 5.60 13.16 10.61
C ALA A 91 4.46 12.57 9.75
N MET A 92 4.77 11.62 8.85
CA MET A 92 3.80 11.06 7.91
C MET A 92 3.01 9.88 8.48
N ARG A 93 3.38 9.36 9.65
CA ARG A 93 2.65 8.27 10.28
C ARG A 93 1.16 8.60 10.51
N SER A 94 0.87 9.77 11.07
CA SER A 94 -0.53 10.18 11.33
C SER A 94 -1.33 10.40 10.04
N PRO A 95 -0.84 11.13 9.01
CA PRO A 95 -1.52 11.22 7.72
C PRO A 95 -1.75 9.86 7.06
N ALA A 96 -0.77 8.95 7.10
CA ALA A 96 -0.87 7.62 6.53
C ALA A 96 -1.98 6.78 7.21
N LEU A 97 -2.06 6.81 8.53
CA LEU A 97 -3.13 6.16 9.28
C LEU A 97 -4.52 6.74 8.95
N ARG A 98 -4.61 8.07 8.80
CA ARG A 98 -5.88 8.71 8.41
C ARG A 98 -6.30 8.31 6.99
N ALA A 99 -5.36 8.19 6.06
CA ALA A 99 -5.64 7.70 4.71
C ALA A 99 -6.17 6.26 4.76
N TRP A 100 -5.54 5.38 5.55
CA TRP A 100 -6.00 4.02 5.78
C TRP A 100 -7.41 3.96 6.36
N GLN A 101 -7.70 4.75 7.39
CA GLN A 101 -9.01 4.81 8.05
C GLN A 101 -10.10 5.39 7.15
N SER A 102 -9.75 6.30 6.24
CA SER A 102 -10.69 6.96 5.33
C SER A 102 -11.07 6.10 4.12
N ALA A 103 -10.26 5.11 3.79
CA ALA A 103 -10.56 4.21 2.68
C ALA A 103 -11.66 3.22 3.07
N PRO A 104 -12.64 2.96 2.19
CA PRO A 104 -13.72 2.01 2.47
C PRO A 104 -13.20 0.58 2.58
N ASP A 105 -13.92 -0.25 3.30
CA ASP A 105 -13.68 -1.68 3.34
C ASP A 105 -14.60 -2.40 2.34
N PRO A 106 -14.15 -3.48 1.68
CA PRO A 106 -12.82 -4.08 1.75
C PRO A 106 -11.77 -3.30 0.92
N LYS A 107 -10.55 -3.21 1.43
CA LYS A 107 -9.43 -2.52 0.79
C LYS A 107 -8.18 -3.41 0.77
N ILE A 108 -7.29 -3.15 -0.19
CA ILE A 108 -5.99 -3.81 -0.31
C ILE A 108 -4.90 -2.82 0.03
N CYS A 109 -3.94 -3.25 0.82
CA CYS A 109 -2.74 -2.48 1.14
C CYS A 109 -1.53 -3.05 0.41
N ILE A 110 -0.90 -2.23 -0.43
CA ILE A 110 0.34 -2.57 -1.11
C ILE A 110 1.46 -1.70 -0.55
N SER A 111 2.52 -2.33 -0.09
CA SER A 111 3.77 -1.66 0.25
C SER A 111 4.69 -1.63 -0.98
N TYR A 112 5.13 -0.44 -1.39
CA TYR A 112 5.87 -0.25 -2.63
C TYR A 112 7.27 0.29 -2.38
N GLY A 113 8.25 -0.46 -2.86
CA GLY A 113 9.66 -0.12 -2.77
C GLY A 113 10.31 -0.53 -1.44
N ALA A 114 11.63 -0.56 -1.42
CA ALA A 114 12.41 -0.98 -0.25
C ALA A 114 12.10 -0.12 0.99
N CYS A 115 11.87 1.19 0.79
CA CYS A 115 11.53 2.09 1.88
C CYS A 115 10.18 1.74 2.50
N GLY A 116 9.14 1.49 1.69
CA GLY A 116 7.84 1.06 2.16
C GLY A 116 7.89 -0.32 2.84
N ASN A 117 8.68 -1.24 2.30
CA ASN A 117 8.72 -2.62 2.77
C ASN A 117 9.43 -2.77 4.13
N SER A 118 10.51 -2.01 4.36
CA SER A 118 11.33 -2.19 5.57
C SER A 118 11.92 -0.90 6.14
N GLY A 119 11.64 0.25 5.53
CA GLY A 119 12.35 1.50 5.78
C GLY A 119 13.54 1.74 4.83
N GLY A 120 13.97 0.71 4.08
CA GLY A 120 15.07 0.78 3.13
C GLY A 120 16.36 1.29 3.75
N ILE A 121 17.07 2.14 3.03
CA ILE A 121 18.32 2.76 3.52
C ILE A 121 18.10 3.76 4.67
N PHE A 122 16.85 4.12 4.95
CA PHE A 122 16.49 5.07 6.00
C PHE A 122 16.02 4.42 7.31
N HIS A 123 16.08 3.09 7.40
CA HIS A 123 15.47 2.33 8.51
C HIS A 123 16.01 2.70 9.90
N ASP A 124 17.30 3.09 10.00
CA ASP A 124 17.94 3.42 11.28
C ASP A 124 17.86 4.91 11.65
N LEU A 125 17.19 5.73 10.86
CA LEU A 125 17.09 7.15 11.18
C LEU A 125 16.10 7.40 12.32
N TYR A 126 16.45 8.31 13.24
CA TYR A 126 15.63 8.68 14.39
C TYR A 126 14.22 9.19 14.02
N CYS A 127 14.05 9.72 12.82
CA CYS A 127 12.77 10.25 12.32
C CYS A 127 11.92 9.21 11.55
N VAL A 128 12.39 7.98 11.39
CA VAL A 128 11.74 6.91 10.65
C VAL A 128 11.25 5.82 11.59
N TRP A 129 10.02 5.33 11.35
CA TRP A 129 9.47 4.15 12.05
C TRP A 129 9.93 2.84 11.43
N GLY A 130 10.21 2.83 10.13
CA GLY A 130 10.53 1.63 9.36
C GLY A 130 9.55 1.42 8.19
N GLY A 131 9.12 0.18 7.99
CA GLY A 131 8.21 -0.18 6.90
C GLY A 131 6.73 0.14 7.16
N THR A 132 5.92 0.00 6.13
CA THR A 132 4.46 0.18 6.17
C THR A 132 3.79 -0.80 7.13
N ASP A 133 4.34 -2.01 7.27
CA ASP A 133 3.88 -3.07 8.19
C ASP A 133 3.89 -2.64 9.66
N LYS A 134 4.66 -1.61 10.01
CA LYS A 134 4.71 -1.05 11.36
C LYS A 134 3.48 -0.20 11.72
N ILE A 135 2.66 0.15 10.73
CA ILE A 135 1.51 1.03 10.95
C ILE A 135 0.18 0.45 10.45
N VAL A 136 0.19 -0.32 9.35
CA VAL A 136 -1.01 -0.93 8.78
C VAL A 136 -0.71 -2.35 8.30
N PRO A 137 -1.71 -3.24 8.25
CA PRO A 137 -1.53 -4.57 7.67
C PRO A 137 -1.28 -4.46 6.17
N VAL A 138 -0.26 -5.17 5.68
CA VAL A 138 0.15 -5.17 4.27
C VAL A 138 -0.25 -6.50 3.62
N ASP A 139 -0.89 -6.42 2.46
CA ASP A 139 -1.32 -7.60 1.70
C ASP A 139 -0.28 -8.02 0.66
N VAL A 140 0.39 -7.04 0.04
CA VAL A 140 1.37 -7.28 -1.03
C VAL A 140 2.58 -6.37 -0.84
N TYR A 141 3.77 -6.94 -1.00
CA TYR A 141 5.03 -6.21 -1.01
C TYR A 141 5.61 -6.19 -2.42
N ILE A 142 5.93 -5.00 -2.92
CA ILE A 142 6.59 -4.84 -4.22
C ILE A 142 8.03 -4.36 -3.97
N PRO A 143 9.04 -5.23 -4.14
CA PRO A 143 10.43 -4.88 -3.87
C PRO A 143 11.04 -4.03 -4.99
N GLY A 144 12.04 -3.23 -4.64
CA GLY A 144 12.82 -2.40 -5.57
C GLY A 144 13.17 -1.05 -4.94
N CYS A 145 14.12 -0.34 -5.53
CA CYS A 145 14.50 1.00 -5.05
C CYS A 145 14.91 1.90 -6.24
N PRO A 146 13.92 2.42 -6.98
CA PRO A 146 12.49 2.09 -6.98
C PRO A 146 12.17 0.77 -7.71
N PRO A 147 10.98 0.17 -7.48
CA PRO A 147 10.51 -0.91 -8.32
C PRO A 147 10.20 -0.42 -9.73
N THR A 148 10.53 -1.24 -10.73
CA THR A 148 10.22 -0.92 -12.13
C THR A 148 8.70 -0.89 -12.40
N PRO A 149 8.25 -0.21 -13.47
CA PRO A 149 6.85 -0.23 -13.87
C PRO A 149 6.30 -1.65 -14.08
N ALA A 150 7.10 -2.55 -14.67
CA ALA A 150 6.71 -3.95 -14.87
C ALA A 150 6.49 -4.68 -13.53
N ALA A 151 7.39 -4.50 -12.56
CA ALA A 151 7.25 -5.08 -11.22
C ALA A 151 5.99 -4.58 -10.51
N LYS A 152 5.64 -3.30 -10.70
CA LYS A 152 4.41 -2.71 -10.17
C LYS A 152 3.17 -3.33 -10.79
N LEU A 153 3.11 -3.44 -12.13
CA LEU A 153 2.00 -4.09 -12.83
C LEU A 153 1.82 -5.54 -12.38
N TYR A 154 2.93 -6.27 -12.21
CA TYR A 154 2.92 -7.62 -11.69
C TYR A 154 2.37 -7.68 -10.26
N GLY A 155 2.82 -6.78 -9.39
CA GLY A 155 2.30 -6.66 -8.02
C GLY A 155 0.80 -6.36 -7.95
N PHE A 156 0.30 -5.48 -8.83
CA PHE A 156 -1.13 -5.24 -8.95
C PHE A 156 -1.89 -6.46 -9.46
N ALA A 157 -1.37 -7.15 -10.47
CA ALA A 157 -1.98 -8.37 -10.98
C ALA A 157 -2.08 -9.45 -9.87
N MET A 158 -1.04 -9.60 -9.05
CA MET A 158 -1.07 -10.47 -7.87
C MET A 158 -2.12 -10.02 -6.87
N ALA A 159 -2.14 -8.72 -6.55
CA ALA A 159 -3.10 -8.15 -5.59
C ALA A 159 -4.55 -8.34 -6.02
N LEU A 160 -4.80 -8.26 -7.31
CA LEU A 160 -6.14 -8.45 -7.88
C LEU A 160 -6.50 -9.93 -8.11
N GLY A 161 -5.59 -10.84 -7.86
CA GLY A 161 -5.80 -12.27 -8.12
C GLY A 161 -5.95 -12.59 -9.61
N LEU A 162 -5.40 -11.74 -10.48
CA LEU A 162 -5.39 -11.95 -11.93
C LEU A 162 -4.36 -12.99 -12.35
N LEU A 163 -3.35 -13.23 -11.53
CA LEU A 163 -2.35 -14.25 -11.71
C LEU A 163 -2.62 -15.38 -10.72
N GLU A 164 -2.93 -16.56 -11.22
CA GLU A 164 -2.92 -17.79 -10.42
C GLU A 164 -1.48 -18.03 -9.96
N GLN A 165 -1.20 -17.83 -8.69
CA GLN A 165 0.03 -18.34 -8.11
C GLN A 165 -0.06 -19.87 -8.12
N LYS A 166 0.62 -20.48 -9.08
CA LYS A 166 0.93 -21.92 -8.96
C LYS A 166 1.88 -22.08 -7.78
N ILE A 167 1.31 -22.28 -6.62
CA ILE A 167 2.04 -22.81 -5.49
C ILE A 167 2.40 -24.24 -5.91
N HIS A 168 3.59 -24.41 -6.43
CA HIS A 168 4.16 -25.74 -6.54
C HIS A 168 4.46 -26.18 -5.12
N ALA A 169 3.56 -26.99 -4.59
CA ALA A 169 3.81 -27.75 -3.39
C ALA A 169 4.97 -28.72 -3.60
#